data_7e3c6c8be6fc93798216be3cf125fec9
#
_entry.id   7e3c6c8be6fc93798216be3cf125fec9
#
_cell.length_a   1.000
_cell.length_b   1.000
_cell.length_c   1.000
_cell.angle_alpha   90.00
_cell.angle_beta   90.00
_cell.angle_gamma   90.00
#
_symmetry.space_group_name_H-M   'P 1'
#
loop_
_entity.id
_entity.type
_entity.pdbx_description
1 polymer ?
#
loop_
_entity_poly.entity_id
_entity_poly.type
_entity_poly.pdbx_seq_one_letter_code
_entity_poly.pdbx_strand_id
1 'polypeptide(L)'
;MKKWLPTAIYSALASVILVVLYQSLQYGSGTLVDTINGKVFGLVDGFNPIITGVASLISGFFFNDLYYMLADMSAFVTGFDASSLSIAGLLIQSVYGVAMMIFPTSVILIAGLSYFDVSYKKWIKYIWRFALIAFLLVLLVCGILTLL
;
A
#
# COMPACT_ATOMS: atom_id res chain seq x y z
N MET A 1 -3.87 34.19 -3.85
CA MET A 1 -3.01 33.03 -4.12
C MET A 1 -3.74 31.78 -3.61
N LYS A 2 -3.82 30.73 -4.43
CA LYS A 2 -4.64 29.54 -4.11
C LYS A 2 -4.08 28.80 -2.90
N LYS A 3 -4.90 28.56 -1.89
CA LYS A 3 -4.53 27.89 -0.61
C LYS A 3 -4.03 26.44 -0.78
N TRP A 4 -4.26 25.84 -1.95
CA TRP A 4 -3.85 24.47 -2.25
C TRP A 4 -2.36 24.30 -2.54
N LEU A 5 -1.69 25.37 -3.03
CA LEU A 5 -0.28 25.28 -3.45
C LEU A 5 0.67 24.86 -2.31
N PRO A 6 0.60 25.47 -1.09
CA PRO A 6 1.45 25.02 0.01
C PRO A 6 1.15 23.56 0.41
N THR A 7 -0.12 23.14 0.42
CA THR A 7 -0.47 21.74 0.78
C THR A 7 0.09 20.74 -0.23
N ALA A 8 0.02 21.06 -1.54
CA ALA A 8 0.62 20.23 -2.58
C ALA A 8 2.15 20.15 -2.45
N ILE A 9 2.81 21.27 -2.12
CA ILE A 9 4.26 21.29 -1.89
C ILE A 9 4.64 20.44 -0.67
N TYR A 10 3.93 20.55 0.45
CA TYR A 10 4.20 19.73 1.64
C TYR A 10 3.98 18.23 1.38
N SER A 11 2.96 17.88 0.62
CA SER A 11 2.72 16.49 0.21
C SER A 11 3.84 15.95 -0.69
N ALA A 12 4.25 16.72 -1.68
CA ALA A 12 5.37 16.35 -2.55
C ALA A 12 6.68 16.19 -1.76
N LEU A 13 6.97 17.10 -0.84
CA LEU A 13 8.13 17.01 0.06
C LEU A 13 8.05 15.77 0.96
N ALA A 14 6.88 15.49 1.55
CA ALA A 14 6.69 14.30 2.37
C ALA A 14 6.92 13.01 1.57
N SER A 15 6.43 12.94 0.34
CA SER A 15 6.66 11.80 -0.55
C SER A 15 8.14 11.65 -0.91
N VAL A 16 8.83 12.74 -1.22
CA VAL A 16 10.29 12.72 -1.49
C VAL A 16 11.07 12.26 -0.26
N ILE A 17 10.73 12.78 0.93
CA ILE A 17 11.39 12.38 2.19
C ILE A 17 11.17 10.88 2.44
N LEU A 18 9.96 10.34 2.23
CA LEU A 18 9.70 8.92 2.39
C LEU A 18 10.50 8.06 1.42
N VAL A 19 10.61 8.48 0.14
CA VAL A 19 11.42 7.78 -0.86
C VAL A 19 12.90 7.84 -0.50
N VAL A 20 13.40 8.98 -0.04
CA VAL A 20 14.80 9.14 0.39
C VAL A 20 15.08 8.31 1.64
N LEU A 21 14.18 8.30 2.61
CA LEU A 21 14.31 7.44 3.80
C LEU A 21 14.29 5.96 3.41
N TYR A 22 13.40 5.56 2.51
CA TYR A 22 13.36 4.21 1.99
C TYR A 22 14.69 3.82 1.32
N GLN A 23 15.23 4.67 0.44
CA GLN A 23 16.50 4.40 -0.24
C GLN A 23 17.74 4.48 0.68
N SER A 24 17.75 5.40 1.65
CA SER A 24 18.88 5.53 2.58
C SER A 24 18.96 4.39 3.59
N LEU A 25 17.84 3.70 3.85
CA LEU A 25 17.80 2.49 4.69
C LEU A 25 18.22 1.23 3.93
N GLN A 26 18.53 1.33 2.63
CA GLN A 26 19.07 0.21 1.82
C GLN A 26 20.55 -0.10 2.08
N TYR A 27 21.24 0.66 2.92
CA TYR A 27 22.62 0.36 3.32
C TYR A 27 22.64 -0.73 4.40
N GLY A 28 22.41 -1.97 3.98
CA GLY A 28 22.39 -3.14 4.84
C GLY A 28 21.57 -4.28 4.22
N SER A 29 21.32 -5.33 4.96
CA SER A 29 20.60 -6.53 4.50
C SER A 29 19.07 -6.36 4.34
N GLY A 30 18.60 -5.21 3.88
CA GLY A 30 17.18 -4.96 3.61
C GLY A 30 16.70 -3.59 4.10
N THR A 31 15.58 -3.15 3.55
CA THR A 31 14.92 -1.91 3.96
C THR A 31 14.08 -2.10 5.23
N LEU A 32 13.61 -0.99 5.83
CA LEU A 32 12.64 -1.06 6.92
C LEU A 32 11.39 -1.84 6.50
N VAL A 33 10.93 -1.62 5.26
CA VAL A 33 9.75 -2.30 4.68
C VAL A 33 10.02 -3.79 4.52
N ASP A 34 11.20 -4.18 4.00
CA ASP A 34 11.60 -5.59 3.90
C ASP A 34 11.64 -6.27 5.27
N THR A 35 12.15 -5.58 6.28
CA THR A 35 12.21 -6.11 7.64
C THR A 35 10.81 -6.35 8.22
N ILE A 36 9.88 -5.40 7.99
CA ILE A 36 8.50 -5.53 8.45
C ILE A 36 7.80 -6.64 7.67
N ASN A 37 7.90 -6.63 6.34
CA ASN A 37 7.28 -7.64 5.49
C ASN A 37 7.85 -9.03 5.77
N GLY A 38 9.16 -9.17 5.95
CA GLY A 38 9.79 -10.43 6.31
C GLY A 38 9.24 -11.01 7.61
N LYS A 39 8.99 -10.18 8.62
CA LYS A 39 8.35 -10.63 9.86
C LYS A 39 6.88 -11.00 9.64
N VAL A 40 6.15 -10.23 8.85
CA VAL A 40 4.72 -10.48 8.56
C VAL A 40 4.56 -11.76 7.74
N PHE A 41 5.36 -11.97 6.69
CA PHE A 41 5.32 -13.20 5.90
C PHE A 41 5.87 -14.40 6.66
N GLY A 42 6.80 -14.22 7.59
CA GLY A 42 7.30 -15.28 8.46
C GLY A 42 6.31 -15.82 9.51
N LEU A 43 5.09 -15.27 9.58
CA LEU A 43 4.03 -15.77 10.47
C LEU A 43 3.33 -17.02 9.92
N VAL A 44 3.43 -17.29 8.62
CA VAL A 44 2.80 -18.45 7.96
C VAL A 44 3.69 -18.99 6.84
N ASP A 45 3.63 -20.29 6.65
CA ASP A 45 4.26 -20.94 5.50
C ASP A 45 3.32 -20.91 4.30
N GLY A 46 3.80 -20.35 3.18
CA GLY A 46 3.05 -20.25 1.93
C GLY A 46 2.08 -19.06 1.84
N PHE A 47 1.17 -19.10 0.87
CA PHE A 47 0.24 -18.02 0.59
C PHE A 47 -0.89 -17.96 1.63
N ASN A 48 -1.07 -16.80 2.22
CA ASN A 48 -2.21 -16.49 3.07
C ASN A 48 -2.79 -15.11 2.69
N PRO A 49 -4.06 -15.03 2.25
CA PRO A 49 -4.67 -13.78 1.79
C PRO A 49 -4.64 -12.66 2.84
N ILE A 50 -4.82 -12.99 4.13
CA ILE A 50 -4.84 -12.00 5.20
C ILE A 50 -3.44 -11.43 5.42
N ILE A 51 -2.42 -12.29 5.52
CA ILE A 51 -1.03 -11.89 5.73
C ILE A 51 -0.53 -11.09 4.53
N THR A 52 -0.75 -11.58 3.31
CA THR A 52 -0.38 -10.87 2.09
C THR A 52 -1.11 -9.52 1.97
N GLY A 53 -2.40 -9.47 2.34
CA GLY A 53 -3.18 -8.24 2.34
C GLY A 53 -2.67 -7.20 3.34
N VAL A 54 -2.31 -7.61 4.56
CA VAL A 54 -1.73 -6.73 5.57
C VAL A 54 -0.36 -6.23 5.13
N ALA A 55 0.51 -7.11 4.63
CA ALA A 55 1.81 -6.73 4.09
C ALA A 55 1.67 -5.72 2.94
N SER A 56 0.72 -5.97 2.02
CA SER A 56 0.41 -5.06 0.90
C SER A 56 -0.07 -3.69 1.38
N LEU A 57 -0.87 -3.64 2.45
CA LEU A 57 -1.35 -2.39 3.01
C LEU A 57 -0.18 -1.59 3.63
N ILE A 58 0.72 -2.26 4.33
CA ILE A 58 1.93 -1.65 4.90
C ILE A 58 2.82 -1.12 3.77
N SER A 59 3.12 -1.94 2.76
CA SER A 59 3.92 -1.52 1.61
C SER A 59 3.28 -0.36 0.85
N GLY A 60 1.95 -0.38 0.66
CA GLY A 60 1.20 0.70 0.01
C GLY A 60 1.29 2.04 0.74
N PHE A 61 1.64 2.06 2.04
CA PHE A 61 1.94 3.31 2.74
C PHE A 61 3.27 3.93 2.30
N PHE A 62 4.27 3.11 1.97
CA PHE A 62 5.61 3.58 1.61
C PHE A 62 5.77 3.82 0.10
N PHE A 63 5.05 3.07 -0.73
CA PHE A 63 5.18 3.14 -2.18
C PHE A 63 4.06 3.95 -2.83
N ASN A 64 4.44 4.95 -3.64
CA ASN A 64 3.50 5.74 -4.45
C ASN A 64 3.23 5.12 -5.83
N ASP A 65 3.95 4.08 -6.17
CA ASP A 65 3.88 3.43 -7.47
C ASP A 65 3.74 1.92 -7.30
N LEU A 66 2.77 1.34 -8.00
CA LEU A 66 2.45 -0.08 -7.94
C LEU A 66 3.63 -0.95 -8.43
N TYR A 67 4.37 -0.50 -9.44
CA TYR A 67 5.49 -1.25 -9.97
C TYR A 67 6.58 -1.46 -8.93
N TYR A 68 6.98 -0.39 -8.23
CA TYR A 68 7.98 -0.48 -7.17
C TYR A 68 7.49 -1.31 -5.99
N MET A 69 6.21 -1.21 -5.63
CA MET A 69 5.62 -2.04 -4.59
C MET A 69 5.63 -3.53 -4.97
N LEU A 70 5.27 -3.86 -6.21
CA LEU A 70 5.30 -5.24 -6.71
C LEU A 70 6.73 -5.79 -6.77
N ALA A 71 7.70 -4.97 -7.19
CA ALA A 71 9.11 -5.34 -7.21
C ALA A 71 9.65 -5.67 -5.81
N ASP A 72 9.31 -4.84 -4.81
CA ASP A 72 9.66 -5.06 -3.40
C ASP A 72 9.02 -6.33 -2.86
N MET A 73 7.72 -6.52 -3.07
CA MET A 73 6.98 -7.67 -2.57
C MET A 73 7.32 -8.96 -3.32
N SER A 74 7.89 -8.90 -4.52
CA SER A 74 8.25 -10.08 -5.31
C SER A 74 9.16 -11.03 -4.56
N ALA A 75 10.08 -10.51 -3.75
CA ALA A 75 11.00 -11.32 -2.94
C ALA A 75 10.27 -12.25 -1.95
N PHE A 76 9.09 -11.84 -1.48
CA PHE A 76 8.30 -12.59 -0.49
C PHE A 76 7.30 -13.56 -1.13
N VAL A 77 6.89 -13.31 -2.37
CA VAL A 77 5.87 -14.13 -3.06
C VAL A 77 6.46 -15.16 -4.03
N THR A 78 7.76 -15.13 -4.29
CA THR A 78 8.44 -16.07 -5.21
C THR A 78 8.35 -17.54 -4.77
N GLY A 79 8.10 -17.79 -3.49
CA GLY A 79 7.90 -19.15 -2.94
C GLY A 79 6.48 -19.68 -3.07
N PHE A 80 5.54 -18.91 -3.62
CA PHE A 80 4.15 -19.34 -3.76
C PHE A 80 3.96 -20.22 -5.01
N ASP A 81 2.99 -21.12 -4.95
CA ASP A 81 2.57 -21.91 -6.11
C ASP A 81 2.03 -21.00 -7.23
N ALA A 82 2.08 -21.46 -8.47
CA ALA A 82 1.68 -20.66 -9.64
C ALA A 82 0.24 -20.13 -9.56
N SER A 83 -0.70 -20.91 -9.02
CA SER A 83 -2.08 -20.49 -8.77
C SER A 83 -2.16 -19.40 -7.71
N SER A 84 -1.49 -19.63 -6.57
CA SER A 84 -1.42 -18.68 -5.46
C SER A 84 -0.72 -17.37 -5.84
N LEU A 85 0.29 -17.44 -6.71
CA LEU A 85 1.01 -16.27 -7.20
C LEU A 85 0.08 -15.32 -7.98
N SER A 86 -0.81 -15.87 -8.81
CA SER A 86 -1.79 -15.07 -9.55
C SER A 86 -2.79 -14.37 -8.62
N ILE A 87 -3.25 -15.08 -7.59
CA ILE A 87 -4.16 -14.52 -6.58
C ILE A 87 -3.44 -13.48 -5.72
N ALA A 88 -2.18 -13.72 -5.36
CA ALA A 88 -1.35 -12.76 -4.64
C ALA A 88 -1.17 -11.46 -5.43
N GLY A 89 -0.89 -11.55 -6.73
CA GLY A 89 -0.78 -10.38 -7.60
C GLY A 89 -2.07 -9.56 -7.65
N LEU A 90 -3.22 -10.22 -7.80
CA LEU A 90 -4.54 -9.58 -7.76
C LEU A 90 -4.79 -8.90 -6.41
N LEU A 91 -4.46 -9.58 -5.32
CA LEU A 91 -4.62 -9.08 -3.95
C LEU A 91 -3.76 -7.83 -3.71
N ILE A 92 -2.47 -7.90 -4.04
CA ILE A 92 -1.52 -6.79 -3.87
C ILE A 92 -1.99 -5.56 -4.65
N GLN A 93 -2.37 -5.73 -5.91
CA GLN A 93 -2.87 -4.64 -6.75
C GLN A 93 -4.15 -4.02 -6.20
N SER A 94 -5.10 -4.84 -5.76
CA SER A 94 -6.38 -4.36 -5.21
C SER A 94 -6.19 -3.62 -3.89
N VAL A 95 -5.35 -4.14 -2.99
CA VAL A 95 -5.02 -3.50 -1.71
C VAL A 95 -4.27 -2.19 -1.93
N TYR A 96 -3.36 -2.14 -2.92
CA TYR A 96 -2.71 -0.91 -3.31
C TYR A 96 -3.72 0.17 -3.71
N GLY A 97 -4.74 -0.17 -4.50
CA GLY A 97 -5.83 0.76 -4.85
C GLY A 97 -6.55 1.32 -3.62
N VAL A 98 -6.86 0.47 -2.64
CA VAL A 98 -7.45 0.90 -1.35
C VAL A 98 -6.49 1.80 -0.57
N ALA A 99 -5.21 1.44 -0.51
CA ALA A 99 -4.17 2.21 0.17
C ALA A 99 -4.06 3.63 -0.41
N MET A 100 -4.09 3.77 -1.74
CA MET A 100 -4.02 5.07 -2.43
C MET A 100 -5.23 5.98 -2.16
N MET A 101 -6.36 5.43 -1.73
CA MET A 101 -7.53 6.23 -1.30
C MET A 101 -7.40 6.80 0.11
N ILE A 102 -6.52 6.22 0.95
CA ILE A 102 -6.47 6.52 2.38
C ILE A 102 -5.16 7.21 2.74
N PHE A 103 -4.03 6.76 2.21
CA PHE A 103 -2.73 7.20 2.70
C PHE A 103 -2.32 8.59 2.19
N PRO A 104 -1.76 9.42 3.08
CA PRO A 104 -1.33 10.77 2.72
C PRO A 104 -0.11 10.78 1.79
N THR A 105 0.53 9.64 1.59
CA THR A 105 1.61 9.43 0.61
C THR A 105 1.10 9.42 -0.83
N SER A 106 -0.21 9.21 -1.05
CA SER A 106 -0.82 9.30 -2.37
C SER A 106 -0.85 10.75 -2.86
N VAL A 107 0.06 11.07 -3.77
CA VAL A 107 0.18 12.42 -4.37
C VAL A 107 -1.12 12.83 -5.07
N ILE A 108 -1.75 11.89 -5.78
CA ILE A 108 -3.01 12.14 -6.51
C ILE A 108 -4.13 12.48 -5.53
N LEU A 109 -4.24 11.74 -4.42
CA LEU A 109 -5.24 12.01 -3.38
C LEU A 109 -5.05 13.42 -2.80
N ILE A 110 -3.84 13.74 -2.37
CA ILE A 110 -3.57 15.04 -1.72
C ILE A 110 -3.73 16.20 -2.72
N ALA A 111 -3.29 16.03 -3.96
CA ALA A 111 -3.50 17.03 -5.01
C ALA A 111 -5.00 17.26 -5.26
N GLY A 112 -5.79 16.20 -5.38
CA GLY A 112 -7.25 16.30 -5.55
C GLY A 112 -7.94 16.99 -4.38
N LEU A 113 -7.64 16.58 -3.15
CA LEU A 113 -8.20 17.20 -1.95
C LEU A 113 -7.84 18.69 -1.84
N SER A 114 -6.61 19.03 -2.19
CA SER A 114 -6.15 20.42 -2.22
C SER A 114 -6.85 21.24 -3.29
N TYR A 115 -7.13 20.65 -4.44
CA TYR A 115 -7.84 21.32 -5.53
C TYR A 115 -9.28 21.65 -5.15
N PHE A 116 -9.96 20.76 -4.43
CA PHE A 116 -11.35 20.93 -3.98
C PHE A 116 -11.48 21.62 -2.62
N ASP A 117 -10.40 22.12 -2.02
CA ASP A 117 -10.38 22.72 -0.68
C ASP A 117 -10.95 21.79 0.42
N VAL A 118 -10.78 20.47 0.26
CA VAL A 118 -11.21 19.48 1.23
C VAL A 118 -10.03 19.11 2.13
N SER A 119 -10.21 19.26 3.46
CA SER A 119 -9.17 18.83 4.39
C SER A 119 -9.06 17.32 4.46
N TYR A 120 -7.81 16.80 4.53
CA TYR A 120 -7.54 15.36 4.64
C TYR A 120 -8.30 14.70 5.80
N LYS A 121 -8.41 15.39 6.96
CA LYS A 121 -9.17 14.91 8.12
C LYS A 121 -10.65 14.68 7.79
N LYS A 122 -11.28 15.58 7.02
CA LYS A 122 -12.68 15.43 6.59
C LYS A 122 -12.82 14.25 5.61
N TRP A 123 -11.85 14.11 4.69
CA TRP A 123 -11.81 13.02 3.74
C TRP A 123 -11.73 11.67 4.45
N ILE A 124 -10.77 11.46 5.35
CA ILE A 124 -10.61 10.21 6.09
C ILE A 124 -11.88 9.88 6.89
N LYS A 125 -12.49 10.86 7.56
CA LYS A 125 -13.74 10.65 8.29
C LYS A 125 -14.88 10.16 7.40
N TYR A 126 -14.88 10.53 6.12
CA TYR A 126 -15.87 10.12 5.14
C TYR A 126 -15.55 8.75 4.53
N ILE A 127 -14.31 8.55 4.07
CA ILE A 127 -13.92 7.40 3.24
C ILE A 127 -13.58 6.14 4.03
N TRP A 128 -13.23 6.23 5.34
CA TRP A 128 -12.67 5.11 6.09
C TRP A 128 -13.57 3.86 6.12
N ARG A 129 -14.90 4.05 6.21
CA ARG A 129 -15.86 2.93 6.19
C ARG A 129 -15.86 2.21 4.85
N PHE A 130 -15.89 3.00 3.78
CA PHE A 130 -15.82 2.45 2.42
C PHE A 130 -14.50 1.70 2.20
N ALA A 131 -13.39 2.30 2.56
CA ALA A 131 -12.07 1.71 2.41
C ALA A 131 -11.92 0.41 3.22
N LEU A 132 -12.47 0.37 4.45
CA LEU A 132 -12.49 -0.83 5.27
C LEU A 132 -13.34 -1.95 4.63
N ILE A 133 -14.54 -1.61 4.15
CA ILE A 133 -15.42 -2.57 3.46
C ILE A 133 -14.73 -3.07 2.19
N ALA A 134 -14.14 -2.17 1.39
CA ALA A 134 -13.43 -2.55 0.17
C ALA A 134 -12.24 -3.48 0.47
N PHE A 135 -11.46 -3.18 1.50
CA PHE A 135 -10.35 -4.04 1.94
C PHE A 135 -10.83 -5.44 2.36
N LEU A 136 -11.88 -5.50 3.20
CA LEU A 136 -12.45 -6.79 3.63
C LEU A 136 -13.03 -7.58 2.47
N LEU A 137 -13.67 -6.90 1.51
CA LEU A 137 -14.22 -7.54 0.32
C LEU A 137 -13.10 -8.12 -0.55
N VAL A 138 -12.01 -7.42 -0.75
CA VAL A 138 -10.83 -7.93 -1.46
C VAL A 138 -10.27 -9.17 -0.78
N LEU A 139 -10.10 -9.14 0.55
CA LEU A 139 -9.63 -10.31 1.30
C LEU A 139 -10.59 -11.50 1.18
N LEU A 140 -11.90 -11.24 1.23
CA LEU A 140 -12.92 -12.28 1.10
C LEU A 140 -12.88 -12.93 -0.28
N VAL A 141 -12.85 -12.12 -1.35
CA VAL A 141 -12.80 -12.62 -2.73
C VAL A 141 -11.51 -13.44 -2.96
N CYS A 142 -10.35 -12.92 -2.57
CA CYS A 142 -9.10 -13.63 -2.73
C CYS A 142 -9.06 -14.90 -1.84
N GLY A 143 -9.65 -14.86 -0.64
CA GLY A 143 -9.80 -16.02 0.22
C GLY A 143 -10.67 -17.13 -0.41
N ILE A 144 -11.78 -16.77 -1.06
CA ILE A 144 -12.62 -17.74 -1.79
C ILE A 144 -11.85 -18.33 -2.97
N LEU A 145 -11.13 -17.50 -3.74
CA LEU A 145 -10.34 -17.96 -4.87
C LEU A 145 -9.21 -18.93 -4.48
N THR A 146 -8.74 -18.85 -3.25
CA THR A 146 -7.73 -19.79 -2.72
C THR A 146 -8.31 -21.15 -2.36
N LEU A 147 -9.63 -21.23 -2.17
CA LEU A 147 -10.33 -22.47 -1.83
C LEU A 147 -10.87 -23.23 -3.06
N LEU A 148 -10.86 -22.59 -4.22
CA LEU A 148 -11.29 -23.15 -5.51
C LEU A 148 -10.12 -23.76 -6.27
#